data_a2f49779555eba64840b305ce7dcaffb
#
_entry.id   a2f49779555eba64840b305ce7dcaffb
#
_cell.length_a   1.000
_cell.length_b   1.000
_cell.length_c   1.000
_cell.angle_alpha   90.00
_cell.angle_beta   90.00
_cell.angle_gamma   90.00
#
_symmetry.space_group_name_H-M   'P 1'
#
loop_
_entity.id
_entity.type
_entity.pdbx_description
1 polymer ?
#
loop_
_entity_poly.entity_id
_entity_poly.type
_entity_poly.pdbx_seq_one_letter_code
_entity_poly.pdbx_strand_id
1 'polypeptide(L)'
;MALREIIILPDKQLRLVSKPVEKVTAEIRKLADDMFETMYDAPGIGLAAIQVAQPLRLITMDLAKKTEDGETRPQPRVFINPEIISSSEELSVYEEGCLSIPEYYEAVERPAQVRVRFTDLDGKVHEEDADGLFATCIQHEIDHLNGILFVDYLSKLKRDRVLKKFTKAAKRAAE
;
A
#
# COMPACT_ATOMS: atom_id res chain seq x y z
N MET A 1 -15.77 -4.84 12.60
CA MET A 1 -14.35 -4.55 12.28
C MET A 1 -13.46 -5.39 13.18
N ALA A 2 -12.36 -5.87 12.64
CA ALA A 2 -11.40 -6.68 13.39
C ALA A 2 -9.97 -6.34 12.95
N LEU A 3 -9.05 -6.38 13.91
CA LEU A 3 -7.62 -6.24 13.59
C LEU A 3 -7.12 -7.52 12.92
N ARG A 4 -6.30 -7.34 11.88
CA ARG A 4 -5.64 -8.44 11.19
C ARG A 4 -4.13 -8.32 11.38
N GLU A 5 -3.46 -9.43 11.34
CA GLU A 5 -2.00 -9.46 11.44
C GLU A 5 -1.39 -8.96 10.13
N ILE A 6 -0.47 -7.99 10.24
CA ILE A 6 0.30 -7.50 9.09
C ILE A 6 1.49 -8.42 8.91
N ILE A 7 1.60 -9.03 7.73
CA ILE A 7 2.76 -9.87 7.41
C ILE A 7 3.98 -9.01 7.12
N ILE A 8 5.13 -9.49 7.55
CA ILE A 8 6.38 -8.72 7.58
C ILE A 8 7.41 -9.39 6.67
N LEU A 9 8.22 -8.57 6.00
CA LEU A 9 9.39 -9.07 5.26
C LEU A 9 10.24 -9.97 6.18
N PRO A 10 10.70 -11.15 5.79
CA PRO A 10 10.78 -11.68 4.43
C PRO A 10 9.66 -12.65 4.03
N ASP A 11 8.47 -12.54 4.58
CA ASP A 11 7.37 -13.46 4.26
C ASP A 11 7.13 -13.47 2.74
N LYS A 12 7.14 -14.67 2.17
CA LYS A 12 7.03 -14.88 0.72
C LYS A 12 5.67 -14.46 0.16
N GLN A 13 4.63 -14.40 0.99
CA GLN A 13 3.31 -13.97 0.56
C GLN A 13 3.33 -12.54 0.00
N LEU A 14 4.27 -11.70 0.48
CA LEU A 14 4.44 -10.33 -0.04
C LEU A 14 4.84 -10.30 -1.52
N ARG A 15 5.30 -11.40 -2.07
CA ARG A 15 5.71 -11.53 -3.48
C ARG A 15 4.62 -12.10 -4.39
N LEU A 16 3.46 -12.43 -3.85
CA LEU A 16 2.34 -12.92 -4.65
C LEU A 16 1.75 -11.81 -5.50
N VAL A 17 1.31 -12.18 -6.71
CA VAL A 17 0.51 -11.29 -7.55
C VAL A 17 -0.95 -11.48 -7.13
N SER A 18 -1.57 -10.42 -6.66
CA SER A 18 -2.95 -10.45 -6.17
C SER A 18 -3.95 -10.62 -7.32
N LYS A 19 -5.05 -11.28 -7.01
CA LYS A 19 -6.10 -11.56 -8.00
C LYS A 19 -7.13 -10.43 -8.03
N PRO A 20 -7.73 -10.16 -9.20
CA PRO A 20 -8.80 -9.18 -9.28
C PRO A 20 -9.98 -9.54 -8.38
N VAL A 21 -10.64 -8.53 -7.85
CA VAL A 21 -11.92 -8.66 -7.15
C VAL A 21 -13.00 -8.69 -8.22
N GLU A 22 -13.73 -9.79 -8.35
CA GLU A 22 -14.75 -9.94 -9.40
C GLU A 22 -16.02 -9.17 -9.07
N LYS A 23 -16.40 -9.14 -7.79
CA LYS A 23 -17.63 -8.49 -7.34
C LYS A 23 -17.44 -7.94 -5.92
N VAL A 24 -18.03 -6.77 -5.65
CA VAL A 24 -18.03 -6.16 -4.32
C VAL A 24 -19.10 -6.86 -3.47
N THR A 25 -18.68 -7.84 -2.68
CA THR A 25 -19.54 -8.61 -1.78
C THR A 25 -19.48 -8.04 -0.37
N ALA A 26 -20.35 -8.55 0.52
CA ALA A 26 -20.28 -8.23 1.95
C ALA A 26 -18.92 -8.61 2.55
N GLU A 27 -18.31 -9.68 2.06
CA GLU A 27 -16.98 -10.14 2.51
C GLU A 27 -15.88 -9.14 2.13
N ILE A 28 -15.96 -8.58 0.92
CA ILE A 28 -15.02 -7.55 0.46
C ILE A 28 -15.19 -6.28 1.30
N ARG A 29 -16.41 -5.87 1.61
CA ARG A 29 -16.68 -4.72 2.48
C ARG A 29 -16.14 -4.94 3.88
N LYS A 30 -16.31 -6.14 4.43
CA LYS A 30 -15.76 -6.50 5.74
C LYS A 30 -14.24 -6.49 5.73
N LEU A 31 -13.62 -7.02 4.68
CA LEU A 31 -12.16 -7.00 4.53
C LEU A 31 -11.65 -5.55 4.50
N ALA A 32 -12.31 -4.67 3.75
CA ALA A 32 -11.94 -3.26 3.70
C ALA A 32 -12.04 -2.61 5.09
N ASP A 33 -13.10 -2.88 5.85
CA ASP A 33 -13.28 -2.35 7.20
C ASP A 33 -12.17 -2.85 8.13
N ASP A 34 -11.84 -4.13 8.07
CA ASP A 34 -10.76 -4.73 8.86
C ASP A 34 -9.40 -4.12 8.49
N MET A 35 -9.19 -3.85 7.20
CA MET A 35 -7.97 -3.21 6.71
C MET A 35 -7.83 -1.79 7.22
N PHE A 36 -8.92 -1.01 7.25
CA PHE A 36 -8.89 0.34 7.83
C PHE A 36 -8.54 0.29 9.31
N GLU A 37 -9.19 -0.57 10.08
CA GLU A 37 -8.90 -0.71 11.50
C GLU A 37 -7.43 -1.09 11.74
N THR A 38 -6.93 -2.06 10.99
CA THR A 38 -5.54 -2.52 11.06
C THR A 38 -4.57 -1.39 10.68
N MET A 39 -4.89 -0.67 9.60
CA MET A 39 -4.08 0.44 9.11
C MET A 39 -3.96 1.56 10.15
N TYR A 40 -5.08 1.96 10.75
CA TYR A 40 -5.10 3.01 11.78
C TYR A 40 -4.37 2.60 13.04
N ASP A 41 -4.51 1.34 13.45
CA ASP A 41 -3.83 0.80 14.63
C ASP A 41 -2.30 0.77 14.46
N ALA A 42 -1.82 0.52 13.25
CA ALA A 42 -0.39 0.30 12.96
C ALA A 42 0.58 1.50 13.16
N PRO A 43 0.28 2.83 13.15
CA PRO A 43 -0.58 3.61 12.28
C PRO A 43 0.05 3.82 10.88
N GLY A 44 -0.76 3.69 9.86
CA GLY A 44 -0.33 3.85 8.46
C GLY A 44 -1.32 4.67 7.66
N ILE A 45 -0.92 5.05 6.44
CA ILE A 45 -1.74 5.85 5.52
C ILE A 45 -2.26 5.05 4.34
N GLY A 46 -1.72 3.87 4.11
CA GLY A 46 -2.15 2.97 3.05
C GLY A 46 -1.88 1.52 3.43
N LEU A 47 -2.70 0.61 2.90
CA LEU A 47 -2.55 -0.81 3.13
C LEU A 47 -3.12 -1.58 1.94
N ALA A 48 -2.37 -2.55 1.44
CA ALA A 48 -2.82 -3.47 0.42
C ALA A 48 -3.26 -4.79 1.09
N ALA A 49 -4.27 -5.44 0.52
CA ALA A 49 -4.85 -6.65 1.12
C ALA A 49 -3.81 -7.76 1.31
N ILE A 50 -2.82 -7.88 0.44
CA ILE A 50 -1.78 -8.90 0.60
C ILE A 50 -1.00 -8.73 1.90
N GLN A 51 -0.90 -7.51 2.43
CA GLN A 51 -0.21 -7.25 3.69
C GLN A 51 -0.94 -7.86 4.90
N VAL A 52 -2.19 -8.24 4.73
CA VAL A 52 -2.95 -9.01 5.72
C VAL A 52 -3.27 -10.43 5.20
N ALA A 53 -2.40 -10.93 4.32
CA ALA A 53 -2.45 -12.29 3.76
C ALA A 53 -3.69 -12.58 2.90
N GLN A 54 -4.26 -11.54 2.28
CA GLN A 54 -5.38 -11.67 1.35
C GLN A 54 -4.92 -11.27 -0.05
N PRO A 55 -4.67 -12.23 -0.96
CA PRO A 55 -4.11 -11.92 -2.29
C PRO A 55 -5.17 -11.40 -3.25
N LEU A 56 -5.78 -10.27 -2.89
CA LEU A 56 -6.82 -9.59 -3.65
C LEU A 56 -6.39 -8.16 -4.00
N ARG A 57 -6.81 -7.68 -5.15
CA ARG A 57 -6.48 -6.33 -5.61
C ARG A 57 -7.37 -5.30 -4.94
N LEU A 58 -7.10 -5.08 -3.67
CA LEU A 58 -7.85 -4.18 -2.79
C LEU A 58 -6.87 -3.36 -1.96
N ILE A 59 -7.07 -2.05 -1.94
CA ILE A 59 -6.25 -1.09 -1.20
C ILE A 59 -7.15 -0.21 -0.35
N THR A 60 -6.75 0.05 0.89
CA THR A 60 -7.32 1.11 1.73
C THR A 60 -6.28 2.21 1.89
N MET A 61 -6.75 3.44 1.97
CA MET A 61 -5.88 4.61 2.09
C MET A 61 -6.59 5.72 2.83
N ASP A 62 -5.86 6.43 3.68
CA ASP A 62 -6.34 7.64 4.31
C ASP A 62 -5.17 8.61 4.46
N LEU A 63 -5.13 9.60 3.58
CA LEU A 63 -4.08 10.62 3.57
C LEU A 63 -4.41 11.79 4.51
N ALA A 64 -5.59 11.78 5.12
CA ALA A 64 -6.12 12.82 5.96
C ALA A 64 -5.98 14.22 5.31
N LYS A 65 -7.01 15.01 5.35
CA LYS A 65 -6.99 16.33 4.72
C LYS A 65 -6.95 17.41 5.80
N LYS A 66 -6.01 18.35 5.71
CA LYS A 66 -6.04 19.55 6.53
C LYS A 66 -7.12 20.48 6.02
N THR A 67 -7.98 20.92 6.91
CA THR A 67 -9.01 21.92 6.62
C THR A 67 -8.41 23.33 6.75
N GLU A 68 -9.13 24.36 6.26
CA GLU A 68 -8.69 25.75 6.31
C GLU A 68 -8.42 26.23 7.73
N ASP A 69 -9.12 25.68 8.74
CA ASP A 69 -8.95 26.00 10.16
C ASP A 69 -7.80 25.20 10.82
N GLY A 70 -7.02 24.46 10.06
CA GLY A 70 -5.85 23.71 10.55
C GLY A 70 -6.17 22.37 11.19
N GLU A 71 -7.43 21.95 11.20
CA GLU A 71 -7.83 20.64 11.67
C GLU A 71 -7.54 19.57 10.63
N THR A 72 -7.25 18.35 11.08
CA THR A 72 -7.06 17.20 10.21
C THR A 72 -8.34 16.37 10.19
N ARG A 73 -8.89 16.15 9.00
CA ARG A 73 -10.07 15.29 8.81
C ARG A 73 -9.69 13.98 8.15
N PRO A 74 -10.20 12.85 8.66
CA PRO A 74 -10.02 11.58 7.97
C PRO A 74 -10.62 11.63 6.57
N GLN A 75 -9.94 10.97 5.63
CA GLN A 75 -10.40 10.84 4.25
C GLN A 75 -10.20 9.39 3.79
N PRO A 76 -10.95 8.43 4.38
CA PRO A 76 -10.78 7.03 4.02
C PRO A 76 -11.24 6.77 2.59
N ARG A 77 -10.43 6.02 1.86
CA ARG A 77 -10.69 5.67 0.47
C ARG A 77 -10.39 4.20 0.22
N VAL A 78 -11.18 3.58 -0.64
CA VAL A 78 -10.99 2.20 -1.07
C VAL A 78 -10.74 2.16 -2.58
N PHE A 79 -9.73 1.39 -2.99
CA PHE A 79 -9.41 1.21 -4.40
C PHE A 79 -9.46 -0.29 -4.71
N ILE A 80 -10.39 -0.67 -5.57
CA ILE A 80 -10.59 -2.06 -6.02
C ILE A 80 -10.12 -2.16 -7.46
N ASN A 81 -9.29 -3.17 -7.74
CA ASN A 81 -8.71 -3.41 -9.06
C ASN A 81 -8.05 -2.15 -9.64
N PRO A 82 -7.24 -1.42 -8.83
CA PRO A 82 -6.61 -0.20 -9.33
C PRO A 82 -5.54 -0.51 -10.37
N GLU A 83 -5.44 0.36 -11.37
CA GLU A 83 -4.37 0.29 -12.37
C GLU A 83 -3.90 1.69 -12.76
N ILE A 84 -2.61 1.82 -13.01
CA ILE A 84 -2.01 3.04 -13.51
C ILE A 84 -2.18 3.05 -15.04
N ILE A 85 -2.97 3.98 -15.55
CA ILE A 85 -3.25 4.08 -16.99
C ILE A 85 -2.38 5.06 -17.72
N SER A 86 -1.73 5.97 -17.00
CA SER A 86 -0.70 6.86 -17.54
C SER A 86 0.19 7.39 -16.43
N SER A 87 1.42 7.76 -16.79
CA SER A 87 2.41 8.29 -15.86
C SER A 87 3.15 9.45 -16.50
N SER A 88 3.54 10.44 -15.70
CA SER A 88 4.34 11.56 -16.16
C SER A 88 5.79 11.13 -16.42
N GLU A 89 6.48 11.87 -17.29
CA GLU A 89 7.93 11.72 -17.46
C GLU A 89 8.67 12.36 -16.28
N GLU A 90 8.10 13.42 -15.71
CA GLU A 90 8.61 14.05 -14.50
C GLU A 90 8.60 13.06 -13.34
N LEU A 91 9.71 13.03 -12.60
CA LEU A 91 9.87 12.15 -11.44
C LEU A 91 9.88 12.97 -10.16
N SER A 92 9.47 12.35 -9.07
CA SER A 92 9.58 12.93 -7.73
C SER A 92 10.22 11.92 -6.79
N VAL A 93 10.85 12.43 -5.74
CA VAL A 93 11.51 11.61 -4.73
C VAL A 93 10.82 11.83 -3.39
N TYR A 94 10.38 10.74 -2.78
CA TYR A 94 9.80 10.74 -1.44
C TYR A 94 10.48 9.68 -0.59
N GLU A 95 10.64 9.97 0.68
CA GLU A 95 11.05 8.97 1.66
C GLU A 95 9.86 8.05 1.92
N GLU A 96 10.00 6.78 1.56
CA GLU A 96 8.94 5.78 1.72
C GLU A 96 9.23 4.84 2.88
N GLY A 97 8.17 4.40 3.51
CA GLY A 97 8.17 3.34 4.51
C GLY A 97 7.01 2.41 4.24
N CYS A 98 6.97 1.28 4.93
CA CYS A 98 5.94 0.27 4.71
C CYS A 98 5.64 -0.46 6.03
N LEU A 99 4.36 -0.70 6.31
CA LEU A 99 3.96 -1.44 7.51
C LEU A 99 4.50 -2.87 7.53
N SER A 100 4.81 -3.44 6.35
CA SER A 100 5.43 -4.77 6.22
C SER A 100 6.95 -4.74 6.32
N ILE A 101 7.57 -3.55 6.39
CA ILE A 101 9.00 -3.33 6.56
C ILE A 101 9.17 -2.28 7.66
N PRO A 102 8.83 -2.64 8.92
CA PRO A 102 8.76 -1.66 10.00
C PRO A 102 10.11 -1.00 10.30
N GLU A 103 10.05 0.29 10.66
CA GLU A 103 11.21 1.09 11.08
C GLU A 103 12.29 1.28 10.01
N TYR A 104 11.97 1.00 8.74
CA TYR A 104 12.87 1.22 7.63
C TYR A 104 12.28 2.21 6.64
N TYR A 105 13.03 3.26 6.32
CA TYR A 105 12.63 4.34 5.41
C TYR A 105 13.77 4.61 4.44
N GLU A 106 13.43 4.89 3.18
CA GLU A 106 14.42 5.21 2.17
C GLU A 106 13.78 6.03 1.05
N ALA A 107 14.58 6.89 0.42
CA ALA A 107 14.12 7.68 -0.70
C ALA A 107 13.87 6.80 -1.93
N VAL A 108 12.72 6.98 -2.55
CA VAL A 108 12.33 6.26 -3.76
C VAL A 108 11.91 7.27 -4.82
N GLU A 109 12.38 7.08 -6.04
CA GLU A 109 12.03 7.90 -7.18
C GLU A 109 10.90 7.24 -7.97
N ARG A 110 9.83 8.00 -8.21
CA ARG A 110 8.65 7.52 -8.95
C ARG A 110 8.12 8.62 -9.87
N PRO A 111 7.32 8.27 -10.89
CA PRO A 111 6.58 9.30 -11.63
C PRO A 111 5.86 10.26 -10.68
N ALA A 112 6.02 11.56 -10.91
CA ALA A 112 5.45 12.60 -10.05
C ALA A 112 3.93 12.65 -10.14
N GLN A 113 3.39 12.29 -11.29
CA GLN A 113 1.95 12.29 -11.55
C GLN A 113 1.56 11.00 -12.26
N VAL A 114 0.43 10.43 -11.85
CA VAL A 114 -0.14 9.24 -12.50
C VAL A 114 -1.64 9.44 -12.65
N ARG A 115 -2.21 8.74 -13.61
CA ARG A 115 -3.67 8.61 -13.70
C ARG A 115 -4.04 7.19 -13.32
N VAL A 116 -4.93 7.05 -12.36
CA VAL A 116 -5.35 5.75 -11.82
C VAL A 116 -6.81 5.49 -12.18
N ARG A 117 -7.09 4.26 -12.61
CA ARG A 117 -8.47 3.75 -12.80
C ARG A 117 -8.72 2.73 -11.71
N PHE A 118 -9.86 2.83 -11.05
CA PHE A 118 -10.24 1.90 -9.98
C PHE A 118 -11.74 1.81 -9.82
N THR A 119 -12.19 0.79 -9.11
CA THR A 119 -13.59 0.59 -8.74
C THR A 119 -13.75 0.92 -7.26
N ASP A 120 -14.85 1.60 -6.89
CA ASP A 120 -15.18 1.90 -5.50
C ASP A 120 -16.03 0.78 -4.87
N LEU A 121 -16.39 0.94 -3.59
CA LEU A 121 -17.21 -0.05 -2.87
C LEU A 121 -18.65 -0.16 -3.40
N ASP A 122 -19.11 0.82 -4.17
CA ASP A 122 -20.42 0.78 -4.79
C ASP A 122 -20.39 0.13 -6.19
N GLY A 123 -19.20 -0.33 -6.61
CA GLY A 123 -19.01 -0.96 -7.91
C GLY A 123 -18.85 0.02 -9.07
N LYS A 124 -18.69 1.31 -8.79
CA LYS A 124 -18.51 2.35 -9.81
C LYS A 124 -17.03 2.49 -10.17
N VAL A 125 -16.77 2.61 -11.47
CA VAL A 125 -15.43 2.83 -12.00
C VAL A 125 -15.11 4.32 -12.02
N HIS A 126 -13.92 4.66 -11.55
CA HIS A 126 -13.41 6.04 -11.52
C HIS A 126 -12.06 6.11 -12.21
N GLU A 127 -11.76 7.29 -12.76
CA GLU A 127 -10.41 7.63 -13.20
C GLU A 127 -10.05 8.96 -12.54
N GLU A 128 -8.87 9.01 -11.93
CA GLU A 128 -8.40 10.22 -11.24
C GLU A 128 -6.94 10.48 -11.55
N ASP A 129 -6.59 11.76 -11.60
CA ASP A 129 -5.20 12.19 -11.62
C ASP A 129 -4.68 12.27 -10.19
N ALA A 130 -3.49 11.74 -9.96
CA ALA A 130 -2.82 11.74 -8.68
C ALA A 130 -1.49 12.46 -8.77
N ASP A 131 -1.18 13.28 -7.78
CA ASP A 131 0.11 13.95 -7.64
C ASP A 131 0.54 13.90 -6.16
N GLY A 132 1.73 14.42 -5.87
CA GLY A 132 2.24 14.53 -4.51
C GLY A 132 2.20 13.21 -3.74
N LEU A 133 1.81 13.29 -2.48
CA LEU A 133 1.74 12.12 -1.59
C LEU A 133 0.76 11.05 -2.10
N PHE A 134 -0.34 11.47 -2.69
CA PHE A 134 -1.31 10.53 -3.26
C PHE A 134 -0.69 9.70 -4.40
N ALA A 135 0.03 10.35 -5.31
CA ALA A 135 0.71 9.64 -6.41
C ALA A 135 1.72 8.62 -5.87
N THR A 136 2.51 9.01 -4.88
CA THR A 136 3.49 8.12 -4.26
C THR A 136 2.80 6.94 -3.57
N CYS A 137 1.80 7.21 -2.77
CA CYS A 137 1.10 6.19 -1.99
C CYS A 137 0.36 5.18 -2.89
N ILE A 138 -0.38 5.66 -3.89
CA ILE A 138 -1.13 4.75 -4.76
C ILE A 138 -0.20 3.84 -5.58
N GLN A 139 0.94 4.37 -6.04
CA GLN A 139 1.92 3.57 -6.75
C GLN A 139 2.57 2.51 -5.85
N HIS A 140 2.90 2.89 -4.61
CA HIS A 140 3.45 1.98 -3.60
C HIS A 140 2.48 0.82 -3.33
N GLU A 141 1.20 1.13 -3.13
CA GLU A 141 0.19 0.12 -2.81
C GLU A 141 -0.14 -0.77 -4.02
N ILE A 142 -0.19 -0.21 -5.23
CA ILE A 142 -0.40 -1.01 -6.45
C ILE A 142 0.79 -1.97 -6.66
N ASP A 143 2.01 -1.53 -6.35
CA ASP A 143 3.19 -2.40 -6.40
C ASP A 143 2.99 -3.65 -5.52
N HIS A 144 2.44 -3.50 -4.30
CA HIS A 144 2.12 -4.64 -3.45
C HIS A 144 1.21 -5.65 -4.14
N LEU A 145 0.25 -5.18 -4.95
CA LEU A 145 -0.66 -6.06 -5.69
C LEU A 145 0.06 -6.87 -6.76
N ASN A 146 1.24 -6.43 -7.16
CA ASN A 146 2.08 -7.08 -8.17
C ASN A 146 3.31 -7.78 -7.56
N GLY A 147 3.36 -7.88 -6.24
CA GLY A 147 4.47 -8.54 -5.54
C GLY A 147 5.75 -7.71 -5.48
N ILE A 148 5.64 -6.39 -5.65
CA ILE A 148 6.77 -5.46 -5.65
C ILE A 148 6.79 -4.66 -4.36
N LEU A 149 7.97 -4.55 -3.75
CA LEU A 149 8.19 -3.78 -2.53
C LEU A 149 9.04 -2.55 -2.85
N PHE A 150 8.92 -1.48 -2.04
CA PHE A 150 9.68 -0.26 -2.30
C PHE A 150 11.21 -0.50 -2.24
N VAL A 151 11.65 -1.49 -1.48
CA VAL A 151 13.08 -1.86 -1.41
C VAL A 151 13.62 -2.35 -2.75
N ASP A 152 12.74 -2.79 -3.66
CA ASP A 152 13.14 -3.25 -4.99
C ASP A 152 13.69 -2.11 -5.87
N TYR A 153 13.35 -0.86 -5.53
CA TYR A 153 13.85 0.33 -6.23
C TYR A 153 15.20 0.82 -5.71
N LEU A 154 15.67 0.23 -4.62
CA LEU A 154 16.94 0.62 -4.01
C LEU A 154 18.12 -0.04 -4.71
N SER A 155 19.34 0.49 -4.45
CA SER A 155 20.56 -0.16 -4.93
C SER A 155 20.63 -1.59 -4.39
N LYS A 156 21.32 -2.46 -5.11
CA LYS A 156 21.50 -3.86 -4.70
C LYS A 156 22.08 -3.95 -3.27
N LEU A 157 23.04 -3.10 -2.96
CA LEU A 157 23.67 -3.07 -1.64
C LEU A 157 22.65 -2.76 -0.53
N LYS A 158 21.85 -1.72 -0.70
CA LYS A 158 20.81 -1.33 0.28
C LYS A 158 19.75 -2.40 0.40
N ARG A 159 19.28 -2.93 -0.72
CA ARG A 159 18.26 -3.99 -0.74
C ARG A 159 18.73 -5.24 -0.02
N ASP A 160 19.94 -5.70 -0.32
CA ASP A 160 20.52 -6.90 0.32
C ASP A 160 20.69 -6.70 1.84
N ARG A 161 21.04 -5.50 2.24
CA ARG A 161 21.19 -5.13 3.66
C ARG A 161 19.85 -5.22 4.41
N VAL A 162 18.79 -4.71 3.82
CA VAL A 162 17.44 -4.76 4.39
C VAL A 162 16.95 -6.20 4.50
N LEU A 163 17.07 -6.97 3.43
CA LEU A 163 16.68 -8.37 3.41
C LEU A 163 17.41 -9.17 4.47
N LYS A 164 18.71 -8.95 4.63
CA LYS A 164 19.53 -9.63 5.64
C LYS A 164 19.07 -9.28 7.06
N LYS A 165 18.78 -8.00 7.31
CA LYS A 165 18.29 -7.53 8.62
C LYS A 165 16.97 -8.22 8.99
N PHE A 166 16.02 -8.25 8.09
CA PHE A 166 14.71 -8.84 8.34
C PHE A 166 14.74 -10.37 8.38
N THR A 167 15.61 -11.00 7.61
CA THR A 167 15.84 -12.45 7.69
C THR A 167 16.37 -12.85 9.06
N LYS A 168 17.34 -12.11 9.60
CA LYS A 168 17.87 -12.34 10.94
C LYS A 168 16.81 -12.15 12.02
N ALA A 169 16.01 -11.08 11.91
CA ALA A 169 14.94 -10.81 12.86
C ALA A 169 13.88 -11.92 12.85
N ALA A 170 13.53 -12.44 11.68
CA ALA A 170 12.58 -13.54 11.53
C ALA A 170 13.11 -14.84 12.17
N LYS A 171 14.40 -15.14 12.01
CA LYS A 171 15.04 -16.30 12.65
C LYS A 171 15.03 -16.20 14.17
N ARG A 172 15.30 -15.00 14.71
CA ARG A 172 15.27 -14.76 16.16
C ARG A 172 13.86 -14.94 16.73
N ALA A 173 12.86 -14.45 16.01
CA ALA A 173 11.47 -14.57 16.44
C ALA A 173 10.97 -16.03 16.41
N ALA A 174 11.57 -16.91 15.58
CA ALA A 174 11.22 -18.32 15.48
C ALA A 174 11.92 -19.20 16.54
N GLU A 175 12.94 -18.68 17.25
CA GLU A 175 13.61 -19.36 18.37
C GLU A 175 12.82 -19.18 19.70
#